data_bc5b22ce85bd72ba4542a691ca704a56
#
_entry.id   bc5b22ce85bd72ba4542a691ca704a56
#
_cell.length_a   1.000
_cell.length_b   1.000
_cell.length_c   1.000
_cell.angle_alpha   90.00
_cell.angle_beta   90.00
_cell.angle_gamma   90.00
#
_symmetry.space_group_name_H-M   'P 1'
#
loop_
_entity.id
_entity.type
_entity.pdbx_description
1 polymer ?
#
loop_
_entity_poly.entity_id
_entity_poly.type
_entity_poly.pdbx_seq_one_letter_code
_entity_poly.pdbx_strand_id
1 'polypeptide(L)'
;MKLLKMMTRVLFVVVLCVLAIPRATADEHNKKTKVTFTEPVEVPGAILPAGHYTFALMDSLRDRNIVQISNEDQTKIYATILAINNYRLTPTGKTVITFSERPSGTPEALHAWFYPGDSFGQEFVYPKSRAHQLAPSNKIPVLALRADAIPDVPTLKEVPLVAVTPEDAEVPVAEVVQPQPATVAMAQPPTRLPKTASSLSIFIAIALVCLLIGIIMRGFSKRPSDLSINQIKK
;
A
#
# COMPACT_ATOMS: atom_id res chain seq x y z
N MET A 1 45.44 -13.31 -24.59
CA MET A 1 44.93 -11.93 -24.43
C MET A 1 43.47 -11.72 -24.90
N LYS A 2 43.06 -12.25 -26.06
CA LYS A 2 41.66 -12.07 -26.55
C LYS A 2 40.61 -12.70 -25.62
N LEU A 3 40.88 -13.87 -25.07
CA LEU A 3 39.94 -14.59 -24.17
C LEU A 3 39.73 -13.82 -22.84
N LEU A 4 40.78 -13.26 -22.26
CA LEU A 4 40.72 -12.48 -21.04
C LEU A 4 39.89 -11.22 -21.23
N LYS A 5 40.06 -10.51 -22.36
CA LYS A 5 39.26 -9.32 -22.70
C LYS A 5 37.78 -9.67 -22.91
N MET A 6 37.46 -10.83 -23.45
CA MET A 6 36.10 -11.29 -23.64
C MET A 6 35.43 -11.62 -22.29
N MET A 7 36.15 -12.31 -21.39
CA MET A 7 35.65 -12.58 -20.03
C MET A 7 35.38 -11.32 -19.24
N THR A 8 36.25 -10.32 -19.32
CA THR A 8 36.04 -9.03 -18.63
C THR A 8 34.81 -8.32 -19.15
N ARG A 9 34.57 -8.36 -20.47
CA ARG A 9 33.34 -7.75 -21.07
C ARG A 9 32.08 -8.47 -20.62
N VAL A 10 32.06 -9.80 -20.60
CA VAL A 10 30.92 -10.59 -20.15
C VAL A 10 30.63 -10.32 -18.66
N LEU A 11 31.66 -10.30 -17.81
CA LEU A 11 31.53 -9.98 -16.40
C LEU A 11 30.95 -8.57 -16.19
N PHE A 12 31.43 -7.59 -16.96
CA PHE A 12 30.96 -6.22 -16.90
C PHE A 12 29.46 -6.11 -17.28
N VAL A 13 29.02 -6.81 -18.33
CA VAL A 13 27.61 -6.83 -18.74
C VAL A 13 26.73 -7.48 -17.67
N VAL A 14 27.17 -8.60 -17.06
CA VAL A 14 26.43 -9.27 -15.99
C VAL A 14 26.28 -8.35 -14.77
N VAL A 15 27.34 -7.66 -14.36
CA VAL A 15 27.32 -6.70 -13.25
C VAL A 15 26.37 -5.53 -13.58
N LEU A 16 26.40 -5.03 -14.81
CA LEU A 16 25.51 -3.95 -15.25
C LEU A 16 24.03 -4.37 -15.22
N CYS A 17 23.71 -5.60 -15.64
CA CYS A 17 22.36 -6.15 -15.58
C CYS A 17 21.85 -6.32 -14.14
N VAL A 18 22.73 -6.72 -13.19
CA VAL A 18 22.36 -6.86 -11.77
C VAL A 18 22.09 -5.49 -11.12
N LEU A 19 22.82 -4.45 -11.52
CA LEU A 19 22.62 -3.08 -11.04
C LEU A 19 21.38 -2.41 -11.63
N ALA A 20 20.89 -2.88 -12.76
CA ALA A 20 19.70 -2.34 -13.43
C ALA A 20 18.35 -2.92 -12.93
N ILE A 21 18.39 -3.85 -11.96
CA ILE A 21 17.14 -4.40 -11.39
C ILE A 21 16.46 -3.30 -10.57
N PRO A 22 15.27 -2.81 -10.98
CA PRO A 22 14.53 -1.84 -10.18
C PRO A 22 14.18 -2.49 -8.84
N ARG A 23 14.57 -1.86 -7.75
CA ARG A 23 14.12 -2.25 -6.42
C ARG A 23 12.66 -1.82 -6.30
N ALA A 24 11.74 -2.75 -6.48
CA ALA A 24 10.35 -2.54 -6.11
C ALA A 24 10.27 -2.52 -4.57
N THR A 25 10.24 -1.34 -4.00
CA THR A 25 9.83 -1.16 -2.61
C THR A 25 8.31 -1.13 -2.58
N ALA A 26 7.69 -2.24 -2.24
CA ALA A 26 6.28 -2.27 -1.85
C ALA A 26 6.20 -1.72 -0.42
N ASP A 27 5.90 -0.44 -0.29
CA ASP A 27 5.66 0.21 0.99
C ASP A 27 4.16 0.12 1.28
N GLU A 28 3.74 -0.93 1.98
CA GLU A 28 2.33 -1.16 2.35
C GLU A 28 1.78 -0.06 3.28
N HIS A 29 2.65 0.69 3.94
CA HIS A 29 2.28 1.71 4.92
C HIS A 29 2.12 3.10 4.31
N ASN A 30 2.57 3.34 3.09
CA ASN A 30 2.60 4.68 2.48
C ASN A 30 1.51 4.83 1.40
N LYS A 31 0.26 4.50 1.77
CA LYS A 31 -0.87 4.58 0.84
C LYS A 31 -1.17 6.05 0.52
N LYS A 32 -0.99 6.41 -0.74
CA LYS A 32 -1.32 7.75 -1.27
C LYS A 32 -2.20 7.64 -2.48
N THR A 33 -3.19 8.53 -2.56
CA THR A 33 -4.09 8.63 -3.71
C THR A 33 -4.32 10.07 -4.09
N LYS A 34 -4.22 10.38 -5.37
CA LYS A 34 -4.68 11.66 -5.92
C LYS A 34 -6.16 11.57 -6.22
N VAL A 35 -6.92 12.55 -5.75
CA VAL A 35 -8.37 12.64 -5.88
C VAL A 35 -8.73 13.99 -6.46
N THR A 36 -9.70 14.01 -7.36
CA THR A 36 -10.26 15.25 -7.91
C THR A 36 -11.73 15.35 -7.54
N PHE A 37 -12.10 16.43 -6.88
CA PHE A 37 -13.49 16.78 -6.62
C PHE A 37 -13.93 17.87 -7.59
N THR A 38 -15.06 17.66 -8.24
CA THR A 38 -15.68 18.62 -9.17
C THR A 38 -16.57 19.61 -8.45
N GLU A 39 -16.99 19.29 -7.23
CA GLU A 39 -17.84 20.09 -6.35
C GLU A 39 -17.23 20.18 -4.95
N PRO A 40 -17.65 21.13 -4.11
CA PRO A 40 -17.21 21.18 -2.72
C PRO A 40 -17.59 19.91 -1.97
N VAL A 41 -16.65 19.40 -1.15
CA VAL A 41 -16.83 18.17 -0.33
C VAL A 41 -16.53 18.51 1.13
N GLU A 42 -17.38 18.05 2.01
CA GLU A 42 -17.15 18.15 3.43
C GLU A 42 -16.32 16.98 3.93
N VAL A 43 -15.28 17.31 4.70
CA VAL A 43 -14.46 16.36 5.44
C VAL A 43 -14.53 16.67 6.92
N PRO A 44 -14.18 15.77 7.84
CA PRO A 44 -14.13 16.09 9.27
C PRO A 44 -13.29 17.35 9.53
N GLY A 45 -13.97 18.37 10.04
CA GLY A 45 -13.35 19.64 10.44
C GLY A 45 -13.18 20.69 9.33
N ALA A 46 -13.50 20.40 8.06
CA ALA A 46 -13.33 21.35 6.96
C ALA A 46 -14.27 21.09 5.77
N ILE A 47 -14.45 22.13 4.93
CA ILE A 47 -15.06 21.99 3.60
C ILE A 47 -13.95 22.22 2.57
N LEU A 48 -13.71 21.23 1.73
CA LEU A 48 -12.77 21.31 0.62
C LEU A 48 -13.48 21.87 -0.61
N PRO A 49 -13.00 22.95 -1.23
CA PRO A 49 -13.54 23.40 -2.51
C PRO A 49 -13.27 22.37 -3.62
N ALA A 50 -13.92 22.51 -4.76
CA ALA A 50 -13.57 21.74 -5.95
C ALA A 50 -12.07 21.90 -6.27
N GLY A 51 -11.40 20.78 -6.59
CA GLY A 51 -9.95 20.83 -6.81
C GLY A 51 -9.27 19.47 -6.76
N HIS A 52 -7.94 19.49 -6.79
CA HIS A 52 -7.08 18.31 -6.73
C HIS A 52 -6.48 18.15 -5.34
N TYR A 53 -6.58 16.95 -4.80
CA TYR A 53 -6.14 16.63 -3.45
C TYR A 53 -5.32 15.33 -3.42
N THR A 54 -4.43 15.24 -2.46
CA THR A 54 -3.70 14.02 -2.12
C THR A 54 -4.18 13.52 -0.77
N PHE A 55 -4.72 12.31 -0.74
CA PHE A 55 -4.98 11.54 0.49
C PHE A 55 -3.80 10.67 0.79
N ALA A 56 -3.26 10.78 1.99
CA ALA A 56 -2.13 9.99 2.45
C ALA A 56 -2.46 9.35 3.80
N LEU A 57 -2.26 8.05 3.89
CA LEU A 57 -2.30 7.35 5.17
C LEU A 57 -1.00 7.66 5.90
N MET A 58 -1.14 8.24 7.09
CA MET A 58 -0.01 8.43 8.00
C MET A 58 0.34 7.10 8.67
N ASP A 59 1.60 6.94 9.07
CA ASP A 59 2.06 5.74 9.74
C ASP A 59 1.15 5.35 10.91
N SER A 60 0.63 4.13 10.89
CA SER A 60 -0.36 3.65 11.81
C SER A 60 0.07 2.34 12.45
N LEU A 61 0.29 2.36 13.76
CA LEU A 61 0.71 1.19 14.53
C LEU A 61 -0.45 0.43 15.19
N ARG A 62 -1.73 0.83 14.96
CA ARG A 62 -2.92 0.25 15.62
C ARG A 62 -4.14 0.33 14.71
N ASP A 63 -5.28 -0.18 15.17
CA ASP A 63 -6.58 -0.21 14.47
C ASP A 63 -7.14 1.18 14.11
N ARG A 64 -6.52 2.25 14.59
CA ARG A 64 -6.87 3.64 14.30
C ARG A 64 -5.84 4.27 13.39
N ASN A 65 -6.29 4.76 12.27
CA ASN A 65 -5.47 5.34 11.23
C ASN A 65 -5.62 6.87 11.21
N ILE A 66 -4.60 7.56 10.74
CA ILE A 66 -4.66 8.98 10.50
C ILE A 66 -4.50 9.21 9.01
N VAL A 67 -5.48 9.89 8.41
CA VAL A 67 -5.45 10.28 7.00
C VAL A 67 -5.20 11.79 6.92
N GLN A 68 -4.19 12.15 6.16
CA GLN A 68 -3.88 13.54 5.87
C GLN A 68 -4.36 13.89 4.45
N ILE A 69 -5.08 15.01 4.36
CA ILE A 69 -5.54 15.56 3.07
C ILE A 69 -4.76 16.83 2.80
N SER A 70 -4.08 16.88 1.68
CA SER A 70 -3.26 18.01 1.24
C SER A 70 -3.59 18.42 -0.19
N ASN A 71 -3.04 19.56 -0.64
CA ASN A 71 -3.00 19.87 -2.05
C ASN A 71 -2.17 18.84 -2.83
N GLU A 72 -2.25 18.88 -4.15
CA GLU A 72 -1.57 17.91 -5.03
C GLU A 72 -0.08 17.79 -4.74
N ASP A 73 0.60 18.93 -4.49
CA ASP A 73 2.04 19.00 -4.23
C ASP A 73 2.42 18.71 -2.77
N GLN A 74 1.44 18.43 -1.90
CA GLN A 74 1.61 18.15 -0.48
C GLN A 74 2.30 19.29 0.32
N THR A 75 2.25 20.52 -0.19
CA THR A 75 2.82 21.71 0.45
C THR A 75 1.86 22.34 1.46
N LYS A 76 0.55 22.11 1.29
CA LYS A 76 -0.50 22.63 2.18
C LYS A 76 -1.40 21.49 2.65
N ILE A 77 -1.51 21.34 3.96
CA ILE A 77 -2.43 20.40 4.60
C ILE A 77 -3.76 21.11 4.81
N TYR A 78 -4.85 20.48 4.41
CA TYR A 78 -6.22 20.96 4.61
C TYR A 78 -6.89 20.31 5.82
N ALA A 79 -6.64 19.01 6.02
CA ALA A 79 -7.20 18.26 7.13
C ALA A 79 -6.30 17.10 7.55
N THR A 80 -6.33 16.80 8.85
CA THR A 80 -5.75 15.59 9.44
C THR A 80 -6.85 14.90 10.21
N ILE A 81 -7.24 13.71 9.78
CA ILE A 81 -8.50 13.07 10.14
C ILE A 81 -8.21 11.72 10.78
N LEU A 82 -8.86 11.44 11.91
CA LEU A 82 -8.90 10.10 12.46
C LEU A 82 -9.83 9.22 11.61
N ALA A 83 -9.37 8.02 11.33
CA ALA A 83 -10.15 7.01 10.62
C ALA A 83 -10.01 5.65 11.31
N ILE A 84 -11.02 4.81 11.15
CA ILE A 84 -10.98 3.41 11.55
C ILE A 84 -11.15 2.51 10.33
N ASN A 85 -10.77 1.25 10.48
CA ASN A 85 -10.89 0.30 9.38
C ASN A 85 -12.35 0.02 9.06
N ASN A 86 -12.74 0.25 7.80
CA ASN A 86 -14.02 -0.16 7.24
C ASN A 86 -13.77 -1.31 6.26
N TYR A 87 -14.43 -2.44 6.49
CA TYR A 87 -14.24 -3.63 5.67
C TYR A 87 -15.19 -3.69 4.49
N ARG A 88 -14.71 -4.15 3.33
CA ARG A 88 -15.54 -4.49 2.17
C ARG A 88 -15.19 -5.89 1.64
N LEU A 89 -16.20 -6.59 1.11
CA LEU A 89 -16.04 -7.97 0.65
C LEU A 89 -15.18 -8.10 -0.63
N THR A 90 -15.26 -7.13 -1.54
CA THR A 90 -14.61 -7.21 -2.84
C THR A 90 -13.67 -6.03 -3.07
N PRO A 91 -12.35 -6.26 -3.09
CA PRO A 91 -11.39 -5.24 -3.49
C PRO A 91 -11.60 -4.80 -4.93
N THR A 92 -11.36 -3.53 -5.22
CA THR A 92 -11.38 -2.99 -6.59
C THR A 92 -9.98 -2.57 -7.00
N GLY A 93 -9.67 -2.62 -8.29
CA GLY A 93 -8.38 -2.12 -8.83
C GLY A 93 -8.29 -0.58 -8.90
N LYS A 94 -9.27 0.15 -8.32
CA LYS A 94 -9.34 1.61 -8.34
C LYS A 94 -9.58 2.13 -6.93
N THR A 95 -9.14 3.36 -6.68
CA THR A 95 -9.55 4.11 -5.48
C THR A 95 -11.07 4.26 -5.46
N VAL A 96 -11.68 4.01 -4.31
CA VAL A 96 -13.11 4.25 -4.08
C VAL A 96 -13.23 5.21 -2.91
N ILE A 97 -14.02 6.25 -3.11
CA ILE A 97 -14.45 7.20 -2.07
C ILE A 97 -15.97 7.08 -1.96
N THR A 98 -16.44 6.97 -0.75
CA THR A 98 -17.87 6.95 -0.45
C THR A 98 -18.26 8.20 0.32
N PHE A 99 -19.51 8.60 0.13
CA PHE A 99 -20.07 9.80 0.75
C PHE A 99 -21.28 9.43 1.58
N SER A 100 -21.56 10.24 2.58
CA SER A 100 -22.78 10.20 3.37
C SER A 100 -23.92 10.88 2.62
N GLU A 101 -25.11 10.32 2.68
CA GLU A 101 -26.32 10.91 2.08
C GLU A 101 -26.61 12.28 2.72
N ARG A 102 -26.94 13.27 1.90
CA ARG A 102 -27.20 14.64 2.32
C ARG A 102 -28.39 15.25 1.58
N PRO A 103 -29.09 16.24 2.18
CA PRO A 103 -30.07 17.03 1.47
C PRO A 103 -29.46 17.74 0.26
N SER A 104 -30.23 17.85 -0.81
CA SER A 104 -29.80 18.55 -2.04
C SER A 104 -29.32 19.98 -1.75
N GLY A 105 -28.25 20.39 -2.42
CA GLY A 105 -27.66 21.72 -2.27
C GLY A 105 -26.67 21.88 -1.11
N THR A 106 -26.40 20.81 -0.36
CA THR A 106 -25.31 20.79 0.64
C THR A 106 -24.11 20.00 0.11
N PRO A 107 -22.85 20.38 0.48
CA PRO A 107 -21.68 19.62 0.11
C PRO A 107 -21.80 18.16 0.57
N GLU A 108 -21.43 17.21 -0.27
CA GLU A 108 -21.37 15.80 0.12
C GLU A 108 -20.36 15.59 1.25
N ALA A 109 -20.71 14.81 2.25
CA ALA A 109 -19.85 14.52 3.38
C ALA A 109 -19.07 13.22 3.13
N LEU A 110 -17.76 13.29 3.23
CA LEU A 110 -16.87 12.16 3.00
C LEU A 110 -17.09 11.07 4.06
N HIS A 111 -17.39 9.84 3.62
CA HIS A 111 -17.63 8.73 4.54
C HIS A 111 -16.40 7.83 4.68
N ALA A 112 -15.91 7.26 3.58
CA ALA A 112 -14.74 6.39 3.63
C ALA A 112 -13.88 6.46 2.35
N TRP A 113 -12.61 6.12 2.52
CA TRP A 113 -11.63 6.01 1.44
C TRP A 113 -11.05 4.61 1.38
N PHE A 114 -11.14 3.96 0.22
CA PHE A 114 -10.57 2.65 -0.07
C PHE A 114 -9.44 2.76 -1.08
N TYR A 115 -8.28 2.28 -0.70
CA TYR A 115 -7.13 2.19 -1.57
C TYR A 115 -7.29 1.04 -2.60
N PRO A 116 -6.72 1.15 -3.81
CA PRO A 116 -6.79 0.09 -4.81
C PRO A 116 -6.24 -1.24 -4.31
N GLY A 117 -6.98 -2.32 -4.50
CA GLY A 117 -6.57 -3.67 -4.10
C GLY A 117 -6.86 -4.05 -2.66
N ASP A 118 -7.19 -3.08 -1.79
CA ASP A 118 -7.50 -3.36 -0.39
C ASP A 118 -8.93 -3.88 -0.19
N SER A 119 -9.10 -4.80 0.74
CA SER A 119 -10.40 -5.26 1.24
C SER A 119 -10.94 -4.39 2.37
N PHE A 120 -10.15 -3.46 2.89
CA PHE A 120 -10.54 -2.50 3.92
C PHE A 120 -10.20 -1.08 3.49
N GLY A 121 -10.95 -0.12 4.02
CA GLY A 121 -10.76 1.31 3.79
C GLY A 121 -10.63 2.06 5.09
N GLN A 122 -10.58 3.38 4.98
CA GLN A 122 -10.46 4.33 6.06
C GLN A 122 -11.81 5.04 6.23
N GLU A 123 -12.61 4.65 7.23
CA GLU A 123 -13.85 5.33 7.57
C GLU A 123 -13.55 6.52 8.48
N PHE A 124 -14.05 7.70 8.09
CA PHE A 124 -13.69 8.95 8.72
C PHE A 124 -14.54 9.24 9.95
N VAL A 125 -13.87 9.74 10.99
CA VAL A 125 -14.49 10.08 12.26
C VAL A 125 -14.77 11.58 12.32
N TYR A 126 -16.03 11.96 12.53
CA TYR A 126 -16.48 13.35 12.61
C TYR A 126 -16.45 13.91 14.04
N PRO A 127 -16.40 15.23 14.23
CA PRO A 127 -16.73 15.85 15.51
C PRO A 127 -18.13 15.46 15.95
N LYS A 128 -18.37 15.32 17.26
CA LYS A 128 -19.63 14.81 17.81
C LYS A 128 -20.87 15.54 17.30
N SER A 129 -20.90 16.86 17.44
CA SER A 129 -22.04 17.67 16.98
C SER A 129 -22.30 17.53 15.50
N ARG A 130 -21.22 17.35 14.70
CA ARG A 130 -21.37 17.18 13.26
C ARG A 130 -21.91 15.80 12.89
N ALA A 131 -21.50 14.77 13.60
CA ALA A 131 -22.04 13.42 13.40
C ALA A 131 -23.53 13.37 13.67
N HIS A 132 -24.03 14.02 14.74
CA HIS A 132 -25.46 14.15 15.02
C HIS A 132 -26.25 14.86 13.92
N GLN A 133 -25.63 15.83 13.23
CA GLN A 133 -26.29 16.51 12.09
C GLN A 133 -26.28 15.63 10.82
N LEU A 134 -25.29 14.77 10.67
CA LEU A 134 -25.15 13.89 9.52
C LEU A 134 -26.01 12.62 9.65
N ALA A 135 -26.04 12.02 10.83
CA ALA A 135 -26.65 10.71 11.07
C ALA A 135 -28.11 10.58 10.62
N PRO A 136 -29.03 11.56 10.89
CA PRO A 136 -30.43 11.43 10.49
C PRO A 136 -30.66 11.32 8.97
N SER A 137 -29.73 11.85 8.17
CA SER A 137 -29.81 11.77 6.71
C SER A 137 -29.18 10.49 6.15
N ASN A 138 -28.43 9.76 6.96
CA ASN A 138 -27.73 8.54 6.56
C ASN A 138 -28.53 7.29 6.91
N LYS A 139 -28.35 6.24 6.12
CA LYS A 139 -28.89 4.89 6.42
C LYS A 139 -27.97 4.06 7.31
N ILE A 140 -26.78 4.57 7.55
CA ILE A 140 -25.73 3.90 8.33
C ILE A 140 -25.27 4.84 9.45
N PRO A 141 -24.81 4.31 10.57
CA PRO A 141 -24.25 5.11 11.66
C PRO A 141 -23.06 5.95 11.19
N VAL A 142 -22.88 7.11 11.80
CA VAL A 142 -21.73 8.02 11.56
C VAL A 142 -20.78 7.93 12.74
N LEU A 143 -19.51 7.66 12.45
CA LEU A 143 -18.47 7.62 13.48
C LEU A 143 -18.17 9.02 14.00
N ALA A 144 -18.05 9.13 15.30
CA ALA A 144 -17.85 10.40 15.99
C ALA A 144 -16.76 10.34 17.07
N LEU A 145 -16.04 11.44 17.21
CA LEU A 145 -15.32 11.73 18.44
C LEU A 145 -16.33 11.93 19.57
N ARG A 146 -16.00 11.51 20.80
CA ARG A 146 -16.87 11.80 21.94
C ARG A 146 -16.93 13.29 22.29
N ALA A 147 -15.99 14.09 21.77
CA ALA A 147 -15.91 15.55 21.94
C ALA A 147 -16.00 16.28 20.59
N ASP A 148 -16.38 17.56 20.62
CA ASP A 148 -16.46 18.40 19.42
C ASP A 148 -15.10 18.94 18.97
N ALA A 149 -14.16 19.08 19.87
CA ALA A 149 -12.82 19.54 19.56
C ALA A 149 -12.04 18.38 18.90
N ILE A 150 -11.43 18.63 17.75
CA ILE A 150 -10.47 17.72 17.13
C ILE A 150 -9.15 17.88 17.89
N PRO A 151 -8.68 16.86 18.61
CA PRO A 151 -7.44 16.96 19.35
C PRO A 151 -6.22 17.01 18.43
N ASP A 152 -5.07 17.38 18.99
CA ASP A 152 -3.79 17.31 18.31
C ASP A 152 -3.45 15.88 17.87
N VAL A 153 -2.71 15.76 16.77
CA VAL A 153 -2.37 14.48 16.13
C VAL A 153 -1.85 13.42 17.11
N PRO A 154 -0.97 13.72 18.08
CA PRO A 154 -0.47 12.70 19.02
C PRO A 154 -1.57 12.04 19.87
N THR A 155 -2.60 12.82 20.24
CA THR A 155 -3.69 12.36 21.10
C THR A 155 -4.88 11.82 20.33
N LEU A 156 -4.94 12.08 19.03
CA LEU A 156 -6.06 11.71 18.15
C LEU A 156 -6.37 10.22 18.20
N LYS A 157 -5.35 9.38 18.30
CA LYS A 157 -5.50 7.92 18.36
C LYS A 157 -6.07 7.38 19.68
N GLU A 158 -6.02 8.16 20.73
CA GLU A 158 -6.46 7.76 22.09
C GLU A 158 -7.87 8.26 22.45
N VAL A 159 -8.43 9.12 21.61
CA VAL A 159 -9.74 9.75 21.87
C VAL A 159 -10.83 8.68 21.88
N PRO A 160 -11.73 8.70 22.88
CA PRO A 160 -12.91 7.84 22.89
C PRO A 160 -13.82 8.11 21.69
N LEU A 161 -14.26 7.04 21.03
CA LEU A 161 -15.13 7.08 19.87
C LEU A 161 -16.52 6.57 20.24
N VAL A 162 -17.52 7.10 19.54
CA VAL A 162 -18.89 6.64 19.54
C VAL A 162 -19.37 6.57 18.09
N ALA A 163 -20.49 5.90 17.86
CA ALA A 163 -21.19 5.96 16.59
C ALA A 163 -22.57 6.59 16.85
N VAL A 164 -23.01 7.46 15.95
CA VAL A 164 -24.33 8.08 16.01
C VAL A 164 -25.20 7.37 14.97
N THR A 165 -26.29 6.75 15.43
CA THR A 165 -27.23 6.04 14.54
C THR A 165 -28.14 7.01 13.79
N PRO A 166 -28.83 6.56 12.73
CA PRO A 166 -29.82 7.38 12.02
C PRO A 166 -30.95 7.91 12.92
N GLU A 167 -31.22 7.22 14.03
CA GLU A 167 -32.21 7.61 15.04
C GLU A 167 -31.64 8.62 16.05
N ASP A 168 -30.45 9.17 15.79
CA ASP A 168 -29.74 10.14 16.63
C ASP A 168 -29.32 9.59 18.02
N ALA A 169 -29.16 8.26 18.12
CA ALA A 169 -28.68 7.61 19.34
C ALA A 169 -27.16 7.35 19.28
N GLU A 170 -26.49 7.59 20.41
CA GLU A 170 -25.07 7.23 20.55
C GLU A 170 -24.94 5.76 20.96
N VAL A 171 -24.16 4.99 20.20
CA VAL A 171 -23.85 3.60 20.49
C VAL A 171 -22.33 3.37 20.50
N PRO A 172 -21.85 2.34 21.20
CA PRO A 172 -20.43 1.97 21.13
C PRO A 172 -20.01 1.62 19.70
N VAL A 173 -18.83 2.05 19.29
CA VAL A 173 -18.29 1.74 17.95
C VAL A 173 -18.25 0.23 17.68
N ALA A 174 -17.99 -0.58 18.69
CA ALA A 174 -17.95 -2.04 18.57
C ALA A 174 -19.29 -2.68 18.12
N GLU A 175 -20.43 -1.98 18.27
CA GLU A 175 -21.73 -2.47 17.83
C GLU A 175 -21.98 -2.21 16.33
N VAL A 176 -21.33 -1.22 15.76
CA VAL A 176 -21.57 -0.78 14.38
C VAL A 176 -20.42 -1.13 13.43
N VAL A 177 -19.19 -1.17 13.92
CA VAL A 177 -18.06 -1.63 13.14
C VAL A 177 -18.10 -3.15 13.12
N GLN A 178 -18.42 -3.71 11.96
CA GLN A 178 -18.32 -5.16 11.77
C GLN A 178 -16.86 -5.55 12.03
N PRO A 179 -16.60 -6.46 12.99
CA PRO A 179 -15.28 -7.03 13.11
C PRO A 179 -14.93 -7.62 11.74
N GLN A 180 -13.71 -7.34 11.28
CA GLN A 180 -13.16 -8.04 10.12
C GLN A 180 -13.56 -9.51 10.31
N PRO A 181 -14.30 -10.13 9.34
CA PRO A 181 -14.62 -11.54 9.50
C PRO A 181 -13.31 -12.21 9.80
N ALA A 182 -13.18 -12.70 11.04
CA ALA A 182 -12.06 -13.55 11.37
C ALA A 182 -12.09 -14.57 10.24
N THR A 183 -11.12 -14.54 9.36
CA THR A 183 -10.87 -15.59 8.41
C THR A 183 -10.61 -16.79 9.32
N VAL A 184 -11.69 -17.38 9.83
CA VAL A 184 -11.67 -18.80 10.17
C VAL A 184 -11.54 -19.45 8.80
N ALA A 185 -10.33 -19.32 8.26
CA ALA A 185 -9.84 -20.29 7.34
C ALA A 185 -9.81 -21.60 8.13
N MET A 186 -10.96 -22.24 8.24
CA MET A 186 -11.01 -23.66 7.95
C MET A 186 -10.70 -23.75 6.45
N ALA A 187 -9.55 -23.19 6.05
CA ALA A 187 -8.86 -23.59 4.86
C ALA A 187 -8.62 -25.07 5.08
N GLN A 188 -9.41 -25.91 4.44
CA GLN A 188 -8.90 -27.21 4.01
C GLN A 188 -7.47 -26.94 3.56
N PRO A 189 -6.47 -27.64 4.12
CA PRO A 189 -5.08 -27.40 3.75
C PRO A 189 -5.05 -27.39 2.21
N PRO A 190 -4.56 -26.32 1.59
CA PRO A 190 -4.60 -26.19 0.15
C PRO A 190 -3.92 -27.45 -0.42
N THR A 191 -4.65 -28.25 -1.15
CA THR A 191 -4.17 -29.48 -1.80
C THR A 191 -3.04 -29.17 -2.79
N ARG A 192 -2.76 -27.90 -3.02
CA ARG A 192 -1.58 -27.39 -3.73
C ARG A 192 -1.12 -26.11 -3.03
N LEU A 193 0.14 -26.10 -2.60
CA LEU A 193 0.83 -24.91 -2.19
C LEU A 193 0.69 -23.83 -3.29
N PRO A 194 0.39 -22.56 -2.94
CA PRO A 194 0.45 -21.49 -3.91
C PRO A 194 1.79 -21.59 -4.64
N LYS A 195 1.79 -21.47 -5.95
CA LYS A 195 3.01 -21.32 -6.75
C LYS A 195 3.60 -19.92 -6.45
N THR A 196 4.10 -19.73 -5.25
CA THR A 196 5.10 -18.71 -4.97
C THR A 196 6.39 -19.23 -5.59
N ALA A 197 6.43 -19.22 -6.93
CA ALA A 197 7.68 -19.36 -7.65
C ALA A 197 8.49 -18.12 -7.29
N SER A 198 9.18 -18.19 -6.16
CA SER A 198 10.22 -17.24 -5.88
C SER A 198 11.21 -17.37 -7.03
N SER A 199 11.59 -16.26 -7.63
CA SER A 199 12.59 -16.20 -8.70
C SER A 199 13.95 -16.78 -8.29
N LEU A 200 14.07 -17.22 -7.03
CA LEU A 200 15.25 -17.87 -6.46
C LEU A 200 15.70 -19.08 -7.30
N SER A 201 14.76 -19.88 -7.80
CA SER A 201 15.07 -21.05 -8.66
C SER A 201 15.74 -20.63 -9.98
N ILE A 202 15.34 -19.50 -10.55
CA ILE A 202 15.94 -18.96 -11.78
C ILE A 202 17.35 -18.45 -11.49
N PHE A 203 17.56 -17.75 -10.37
CA PHE A 203 18.89 -17.26 -9.97
C PHE A 203 19.85 -18.41 -9.68
N ILE A 204 19.40 -19.49 -9.04
CA ILE A 204 20.22 -20.69 -8.80
C ILE A 204 20.57 -21.36 -10.14
N ALA A 205 19.63 -21.46 -11.08
CA ALA A 205 19.90 -22.03 -12.42
C ALA A 205 20.93 -21.19 -13.18
N ILE A 206 20.81 -19.87 -13.17
CA ILE A 206 21.77 -18.95 -13.81
C ILE A 206 23.15 -19.07 -13.16
N ALA A 207 23.23 -19.11 -11.83
CA ALA A 207 24.49 -19.27 -11.11
C ALA A 207 25.20 -20.59 -11.45
N LEU A 208 24.44 -21.71 -11.55
CA LEU A 208 24.98 -23.02 -11.96
C LEU A 208 25.51 -23.00 -13.40
N VAL A 209 24.79 -22.37 -14.33
CA VAL A 209 25.26 -22.23 -15.73
C VAL A 209 26.54 -21.41 -15.79
N CYS A 210 26.64 -20.30 -15.08
CA CYS A 210 27.86 -19.49 -15.01
C CYS A 210 29.04 -20.26 -14.42
N LEU A 211 28.81 -21.08 -13.39
CA LEU A 211 29.83 -21.91 -12.76
C LEU A 211 30.35 -22.99 -13.71
N LEU A 212 29.44 -23.66 -14.45
CA LEU A 212 29.80 -24.66 -15.47
C LEU A 212 30.66 -24.04 -16.59
N ILE A 213 30.25 -22.87 -17.10
CA ILE A 213 31.04 -22.14 -18.12
C ILE A 213 32.43 -21.81 -17.58
N GLY A 214 32.54 -21.37 -16.35
CA GLY A 214 33.84 -21.07 -15.69
C GLY A 214 34.76 -22.28 -15.59
N ILE A 215 34.20 -23.45 -15.23
CA ILE A 215 34.96 -24.72 -15.14
C ILE A 215 35.45 -25.16 -16.51
N ILE A 216 34.58 -25.11 -17.54
CA ILE A 216 34.95 -25.48 -18.92
C ILE A 216 36.08 -24.59 -19.44
N MET A 217 35.98 -23.30 -19.25
CA MET A 217 37.00 -22.31 -19.65
C MET A 217 38.33 -22.57 -18.96
N ARG A 218 38.31 -22.95 -17.68
CA ARG A 218 39.52 -23.29 -16.93
C ARG A 218 40.16 -24.59 -17.42
N GLY A 219 39.37 -25.58 -17.88
CA GLY A 219 39.83 -26.82 -18.47
C GLY A 219 40.58 -26.58 -19.79
N PHE A 220 40.06 -25.69 -20.65
CA PHE A 220 40.71 -25.31 -21.90
C PHE A 220 41.98 -24.51 -21.75
N SER A 221 42.13 -23.76 -20.64
CA SER A 221 43.32 -22.95 -20.36
C SER A 221 44.54 -23.77 -19.88
N LYS A 222 44.33 -25.04 -19.52
CA LYS A 222 45.39 -25.92 -18.99
C LYS A 222 45.90 -26.93 -20.03
N ARG A 223 45.77 -26.72 -21.35
CA ARG A 223 46.48 -27.52 -22.32
C ARG A 223 47.95 -27.07 -22.36
N PRO A 224 48.89 -27.89 -21.91
CA PRO A 224 50.30 -27.60 -22.07
C PRO A 224 50.68 -27.68 -23.54
N SER A 225 51.37 -26.65 -24.00
CA SER A 225 52.10 -26.63 -25.28
C SER A 225 53.39 -27.41 -25.13
N ASP A 226 53.27 -28.74 -24.98
CA ASP A 226 54.43 -29.62 -25.06
C ASP A 226 54.30 -30.49 -26.31
N LEU A 227 54.75 -29.93 -27.40
CA LEU A 227 55.17 -30.76 -28.55
C LEU A 227 56.06 -29.90 -29.47
N SER A 228 57.28 -30.32 -29.54
CA SER A 228 58.30 -29.93 -30.53
C SER A 228 59.45 -29.06 -30.04
N ILE A 229 60.46 -29.71 -29.49
CA ILE A 229 61.84 -29.44 -29.86
C ILE A 229 62.65 -30.69 -29.51
N ASN A 230 62.72 -31.61 -30.45
CA ASN A 230 63.81 -32.58 -30.53
C ASN A 230 63.76 -33.33 -31.85
N GLN A 231 64.26 -32.77 -32.91
CA GLN A 231 64.83 -33.41 -34.06
C GLN A 231 65.53 -32.36 -34.93
N ILE A 232 66.80 -32.01 -34.59
CA ILE A 232 67.85 -31.67 -35.58
C ILE A 232 69.15 -31.77 -34.83
N LYS A 233 69.78 -32.96 -34.91
CA LYS A 233 71.23 -33.11 -34.88
C LYS A 233 71.55 -34.49 -35.46
N LYS A 234 71.77 -34.51 -36.78
CA LYS A 234 72.85 -35.21 -37.45
C LYS A 234 72.94 -34.68 -38.87
#